data_9332c15924973cf8edcd713171009e04
#
_entry.id   9332c15924973cf8edcd713171009e04
#
_cell.length_a   1.000
_cell.length_b   1.000
_cell.length_c   1.000
_cell.angle_alpha   90.00
_cell.angle_beta   90.00
_cell.angle_gamma   90.00
#
_symmetry.space_group_name_H-M   'P 1'
#
loop_
_entity.id
_entity.type
_entity.pdbx_description
1 polymer ?
#
loop_
_entity_poly.entity_id
_entity_poly.type
_entity_poly.pdbx_seq_one_letter_code
_entity_poly.pdbx_strand_id
1 'polypeptide(L)'
;KLSKDIDLKSAALIEPLSCAVRGYDQLPRIPGSHYLIYGSGTMGLMMAELARVNGAASVSIIDLNKDKLATAKTLGFTNIATSADQFDQPRGFDVVIDCTGVVAAIKDGLKHVMPGGTFLQFGVANQDAKVEIEPFWIYNKEITIVGSMAVLQSFDRAVELFANGVLNTEVMISDRYPLDQYEQALSAFKAGKGRKTIVLPNG
;
A
#
# COMPACT_ATOMS: atom_id res chain seq x y z
N LYS A 1 3.95 0.82 -24.89
CA LYS A 1 4.93 -0.22 -25.21
C LYS A 1 6.02 -0.19 -24.17
N LEU A 2 6.30 -1.31 -23.48
CA LEU A 2 7.36 -1.37 -22.49
C LEU A 2 8.75 -1.28 -23.16
N SER A 3 9.73 -0.69 -22.46
CA SER A 3 11.13 -0.76 -22.86
C SER A 3 11.59 -2.21 -22.91
N LYS A 4 12.59 -2.48 -23.78
CA LYS A 4 13.17 -3.83 -23.90
C LYS A 4 13.97 -4.23 -22.63
N ASP A 5 14.34 -3.26 -21.82
CA ASP A 5 15.13 -3.48 -20.59
C ASP A 5 14.26 -3.88 -19.40
N ILE A 6 12.92 -3.79 -19.52
CA ILE A 6 12.00 -4.23 -18.46
C ILE A 6 11.87 -5.75 -18.49
N ASP A 7 12.20 -6.39 -17.37
CA ASP A 7 11.95 -7.82 -17.20
C ASP A 7 10.44 -8.11 -17.19
N LEU A 8 9.98 -8.85 -18.21
CA LEU A 8 8.57 -9.19 -18.36
C LEU A 8 8.03 -10.07 -17.23
N LYS A 9 8.90 -10.84 -16.54
CA LYS A 9 8.48 -11.69 -15.41
C LYS A 9 8.04 -10.86 -14.21
N SER A 10 8.61 -9.67 -14.05
CA SER A 10 8.24 -8.73 -12.98
C SER A 10 7.29 -7.62 -13.42
N ALA A 11 7.09 -7.44 -14.74
CA ALA A 11 6.22 -6.40 -15.31
C ALA A 11 4.75 -6.51 -14.86
N ALA A 12 4.31 -7.68 -14.36
CA ALA A 12 2.99 -7.87 -13.75
C ALA A 12 2.76 -6.98 -12.51
N LEU A 13 3.81 -6.37 -11.95
CA LEU A 13 3.70 -5.39 -10.86
C LEU A 13 3.37 -3.97 -11.34
N ILE A 14 3.46 -3.67 -12.64
CA ILE A 14 3.22 -2.32 -13.17
C ILE A 14 1.76 -1.90 -13.00
N GLU A 15 0.82 -2.81 -13.26
CA GLU A 15 -0.61 -2.49 -13.10
C GLU A 15 -0.95 -2.16 -11.63
N PRO A 16 -0.65 -3.00 -10.62
CA PRO A 16 -0.91 -2.62 -9.23
C PRO A 16 -0.11 -1.39 -8.78
N LEU A 17 1.10 -1.15 -9.31
CA LEU A 17 1.82 0.09 -9.09
C LEU A 17 1.06 1.29 -9.65
N SER A 18 0.41 1.15 -10.82
CA SER A 18 -0.40 2.23 -11.38
C SER A 18 -1.62 2.57 -10.51
N CYS A 19 -2.21 1.58 -9.84
CA CYS A 19 -3.24 1.82 -8.83
C CYS A 19 -2.68 2.61 -7.63
N ALA A 20 -1.50 2.23 -7.14
CA ALA A 20 -0.83 2.94 -6.05
C ALA A 20 -0.48 4.39 -6.45
N VAL A 21 0.03 4.63 -7.66
CA VAL A 21 0.29 5.97 -8.20
C VAL A 21 -1.00 6.79 -8.25
N ARG A 22 -2.12 6.20 -8.67
CA ARG A 22 -3.42 6.87 -8.64
C ARG A 22 -3.86 7.22 -7.22
N GLY A 23 -3.63 6.32 -6.26
CA GLY A 23 -3.87 6.61 -4.83
C GLY A 23 -3.08 7.82 -4.36
N TYR A 24 -1.83 7.90 -4.75
CA TYR A 24 -0.94 9.03 -4.43
C TYR A 24 -1.39 10.36 -5.06
N ASP A 25 -2.07 10.33 -6.19
CA ASP A 25 -2.63 11.55 -6.79
C ASP A 25 -3.72 12.21 -5.93
N GLN A 26 -4.30 11.46 -4.98
CA GLN A 26 -5.31 11.96 -4.05
C GLN A 26 -4.69 12.55 -2.77
N LEU A 27 -3.39 12.40 -2.57
CA LEU A 27 -2.70 12.80 -1.35
C LEU A 27 -2.01 14.17 -1.50
N PRO A 28 -1.88 14.93 -0.42
CA PRO A 28 -1.02 16.10 -0.41
C PRO A 28 0.44 15.64 -0.60
N ARG A 29 1.17 16.31 -1.49
CA ARG A 29 2.58 16.00 -1.76
C ARG A 29 3.48 16.94 -0.98
N ILE A 30 3.50 16.79 0.34
CA ILE A 30 4.26 17.63 1.26
C ILE A 30 5.50 16.84 1.70
N PRO A 31 6.72 17.22 1.27
CA PRO A 31 7.95 16.62 1.78
C PRO A 31 8.05 16.79 3.31
N GLY A 32 8.60 15.77 3.97
CA GLY A 32 8.73 15.77 5.42
C GLY A 32 7.49 15.26 6.17
N SER A 33 6.44 14.83 5.47
CA SER A 33 5.25 14.22 6.10
C SER A 33 5.52 12.86 6.73
N HIS A 34 4.80 12.56 7.80
CA HIS A 34 4.78 11.26 8.48
C HIS A 34 3.61 10.42 7.99
N TYR A 35 3.90 9.24 7.49
CA TYR A 35 2.92 8.32 6.92
C TYR A 35 2.65 7.15 7.85
N LEU A 36 1.37 6.76 7.98
CA LEU A 36 0.93 5.51 8.59
C LEU A 36 0.18 4.67 7.57
N ILE A 37 0.62 3.43 7.35
CA ILE A 37 0.05 2.52 6.36
C ILE A 37 -0.46 1.27 7.05
N TYR A 38 -1.76 1.00 6.91
CA TYR A 38 -2.39 -0.24 7.36
C TYR A 38 -2.34 -1.28 6.25
N GLY A 39 -1.66 -2.39 6.54
CA GLY A 39 -1.44 -3.51 5.63
C GLY A 39 -0.03 -3.51 5.01
N SER A 40 0.72 -4.58 5.25
CA SER A 40 2.06 -4.84 4.70
C SER A 40 2.00 -5.87 3.55
N GLY A 41 0.89 -5.92 2.83
CA GLY A 41 0.76 -6.66 1.58
C GLY A 41 1.38 -5.92 0.40
N THR A 42 1.24 -6.48 -0.80
CA THR A 42 1.79 -5.88 -2.04
C THR A 42 1.42 -4.41 -2.19
N MET A 43 0.14 -4.06 -1.98
CA MET A 43 -0.33 -2.69 -2.17
C MET A 43 0.20 -1.75 -1.08
N GLY A 44 0.19 -2.17 0.19
CA GLY A 44 0.75 -1.36 1.28
C GLY A 44 2.25 -1.11 1.12
N LEU A 45 3.01 -2.10 0.68
CA LEU A 45 4.43 -1.94 0.39
C LEU A 45 4.68 -1.00 -0.80
N MET A 46 3.86 -1.04 -1.85
CA MET A 46 3.93 -0.08 -2.96
C MET A 46 3.64 1.35 -2.48
N MET A 47 2.63 1.52 -1.62
CA MET A 47 2.33 2.82 -1.00
C MET A 47 3.49 3.32 -0.14
N ALA A 48 4.13 2.43 0.62
CA ALA A 48 5.30 2.76 1.44
C ALA A 48 6.50 3.21 0.58
N GLU A 49 6.77 2.50 -0.52
CA GLU A 49 7.83 2.91 -1.46
C GLU A 49 7.53 4.26 -2.11
N LEU A 50 6.29 4.50 -2.52
CA LEU A 50 5.89 5.79 -3.06
C LEU A 50 5.99 6.91 -2.01
N ALA A 51 5.65 6.66 -0.72
CA ALA A 51 5.87 7.62 0.35
C ALA A 51 7.34 8.01 0.46
N ARG A 52 8.22 7.00 0.44
CA ARG A 52 9.68 7.20 0.54
C ARG A 52 10.22 8.05 -0.60
N VAL A 53 9.86 7.75 -1.86
CA VAL A 53 10.33 8.52 -3.02
C VAL A 53 9.70 9.91 -3.11
N ASN A 54 8.56 10.14 -2.46
CA ASN A 54 7.94 11.46 -2.35
C ASN A 54 8.46 12.27 -1.15
N GLY A 55 9.51 11.81 -0.47
CA GLY A 55 10.18 12.58 0.57
C GLY A 55 9.52 12.52 1.94
N ALA A 56 8.87 11.41 2.30
CA ALA A 56 8.35 11.17 3.65
C ALA A 56 9.48 11.28 4.70
N ALA A 57 9.21 11.96 5.82
CA ALA A 57 10.11 11.96 6.98
C ALA A 57 10.12 10.60 7.68
N SER A 58 8.97 9.95 7.74
CA SER A 58 8.87 8.56 8.22
C SER A 58 7.72 7.83 7.53
N VAL A 59 7.88 6.51 7.41
CA VAL A 59 6.85 5.59 6.96
C VAL A 59 6.68 4.52 8.03
N SER A 60 5.53 4.52 8.69
CA SER A 60 5.14 3.54 9.69
C SER A 60 4.15 2.55 9.06
N ILE A 61 4.38 1.25 9.26
CA ILE A 61 3.58 0.19 8.64
C ILE A 61 3.00 -0.73 9.71
N ILE A 62 1.71 -1.00 9.60
CA ILE A 62 0.98 -1.92 10.48
C ILE A 62 0.52 -3.15 9.70
N ASP A 63 0.76 -4.32 10.24
CA ASP A 63 0.10 -5.57 9.82
C ASP A 63 0.02 -6.53 11.01
N LEU A 64 -1.06 -7.28 11.12
CA LEU A 64 -1.21 -8.31 12.15
C LEU A 64 -0.35 -9.54 11.86
N ASN A 65 0.04 -9.73 10.60
CA ASN A 65 0.88 -10.84 10.16
C ASN A 65 2.37 -10.44 10.24
N LYS A 66 3.08 -11.05 11.17
CA LYS A 66 4.51 -10.78 11.41
C LYS A 66 5.42 -11.14 10.21
N ASP A 67 5.03 -12.13 9.40
CA ASP A 67 5.81 -12.52 8.21
C ASP A 67 5.73 -11.43 7.14
N LYS A 68 4.57 -10.76 7.01
CA LYS A 68 4.41 -9.60 6.13
C LYS A 68 5.24 -8.42 6.63
N LEU A 69 5.27 -8.16 7.94
CA LEU A 69 6.13 -7.14 8.55
C LEU A 69 7.63 -7.45 8.33
N ALA A 70 8.03 -8.71 8.40
CA ALA A 70 9.41 -9.10 8.08
C ALA A 70 9.80 -8.72 6.65
N THR A 71 8.86 -8.79 5.71
CA THR A 71 9.08 -8.31 4.32
C THR A 71 9.29 -6.80 4.26
N ALA A 72 8.47 -6.02 4.96
CA ALA A 72 8.68 -4.57 5.05
C ALA A 72 10.07 -4.24 5.60
N LYS A 73 10.51 -4.99 6.60
CA LYS A 73 11.88 -4.85 7.16
C LYS A 73 12.96 -5.15 6.12
N THR A 74 12.78 -6.19 5.29
CA THR A 74 13.72 -6.52 4.19
C THR A 74 13.81 -5.38 3.17
N LEU A 75 12.73 -4.63 2.95
CA LEU A 75 12.70 -3.43 2.11
C LEU A 75 13.28 -2.18 2.80
N GLY A 76 13.76 -2.31 4.04
CA GLY A 76 14.40 -1.24 4.79
C GLY A 76 13.44 -0.37 5.61
N PHE A 77 12.16 -0.76 5.75
CA PHE A 77 11.24 -0.07 6.65
C PHE A 77 11.48 -0.55 8.09
N THR A 78 11.83 0.37 8.98
CA THR A 78 12.15 0.09 10.39
C THR A 78 10.99 0.34 11.32
N ASN A 79 10.11 1.30 10.98
CA ASN A 79 8.92 1.61 11.76
C ASN A 79 7.80 0.64 11.38
N ILE A 80 7.84 -0.56 11.95
CA ILE A 80 6.86 -1.62 11.71
C ILE A 80 6.27 -2.11 13.02
N ALA A 81 4.96 -2.32 13.07
CA ALA A 81 4.25 -2.71 14.29
C ALA A 81 2.99 -3.51 14.01
N THR A 82 2.40 -4.09 15.04
CA THR A 82 1.08 -4.75 14.95
C THR A 82 -0.07 -3.84 15.40
N SER A 83 0.23 -2.67 15.96
CA SER A 83 -0.73 -1.64 16.39
C SER A 83 -0.12 -0.26 16.22
N ALA A 84 -0.94 0.74 15.91
CA ALA A 84 -0.53 2.14 15.78
C ALA A 84 -0.01 2.74 17.09
N ASP A 85 -0.54 2.30 18.23
CA ASP A 85 -0.14 2.76 19.58
C ASP A 85 1.32 2.44 19.92
N GLN A 86 1.97 1.58 19.13
CA GLN A 86 3.40 1.26 19.32
C GLN A 86 4.33 2.32 18.71
N PHE A 87 3.80 3.28 17.98
CA PHE A 87 4.59 4.38 17.40
C PHE A 87 4.53 5.62 18.28
N ASP A 88 5.69 6.23 18.52
CA ASP A 88 5.78 7.52 19.22
C ASP A 88 5.43 8.67 18.26
N GLN A 89 4.13 8.87 18.05
CA GLN A 89 3.58 9.95 17.23
C GLN A 89 2.39 10.62 17.95
N PRO A 90 2.64 11.39 19.01
CA PRO A 90 1.59 11.92 19.88
C PRO A 90 0.64 12.90 19.17
N ARG A 91 1.07 13.50 18.06
CA ARG A 91 0.24 14.39 17.23
C ARG A 91 -0.58 13.64 16.18
N GLY A 92 -0.32 12.36 15.94
CA GLY A 92 -0.82 11.58 14.82
C GLY A 92 0.04 11.75 13.56
N PHE A 93 -0.47 11.27 12.43
CA PHE A 93 0.23 11.21 11.15
C PHE A 93 -0.38 12.19 10.15
N ASP A 94 0.47 12.80 9.31
CA ASP A 94 0.03 13.71 8.22
C ASP A 94 -0.84 12.96 7.21
N VAL A 95 -0.46 11.71 6.92
CA VAL A 95 -1.17 10.85 5.98
C VAL A 95 -1.35 9.47 6.58
N VAL A 96 -2.59 9.00 6.61
CA VAL A 96 -2.94 7.63 7.00
C VAL A 96 -3.57 6.94 5.82
N ILE A 97 -3.06 5.76 5.45
CA ILE A 97 -3.52 4.98 4.29
C ILE A 97 -4.04 3.62 4.75
N ASP A 98 -5.31 3.32 4.50
CA ASP A 98 -5.80 1.95 4.61
C ASP A 98 -5.56 1.19 3.31
N CYS A 99 -4.77 0.11 3.36
CA CYS A 99 -4.56 -0.84 2.27
C CYS A 99 -5.21 -2.20 2.55
N THR A 100 -6.02 -2.31 3.61
CA THR A 100 -6.60 -3.59 4.06
C THR A 100 -8.05 -3.78 3.65
N GLY A 101 -8.84 -2.70 3.62
CA GLY A 101 -10.30 -2.74 3.49
C GLY A 101 -11.02 -3.32 4.72
N VAL A 102 -10.31 -3.52 5.83
CA VAL A 102 -10.87 -4.07 7.07
C VAL A 102 -11.47 -2.95 7.92
N VAL A 103 -12.74 -3.04 8.25
CA VAL A 103 -13.47 -2.00 9.01
C VAL A 103 -12.76 -1.60 10.31
N ALA A 104 -12.20 -2.57 11.05
CA ALA A 104 -11.47 -2.28 12.27
C ALA A 104 -10.20 -1.46 12.01
N ALA A 105 -9.45 -1.75 10.95
CA ALA A 105 -8.27 -1.00 10.55
C ALA A 105 -8.63 0.42 10.08
N ILE A 106 -9.72 0.57 9.33
CA ILE A 106 -10.24 1.87 8.89
C ILE A 106 -10.62 2.73 10.11
N LYS A 107 -11.40 2.17 11.05
CA LYS A 107 -11.80 2.88 12.28
C LYS A 107 -10.60 3.29 13.13
N ASP A 108 -9.62 2.43 13.23
CA ASP A 108 -8.40 2.71 13.98
C ASP A 108 -7.56 3.78 13.27
N GLY A 109 -7.34 3.62 11.96
CA GLY A 109 -6.56 4.57 11.17
C GLY A 109 -7.09 6.00 11.21
N LEU A 110 -8.41 6.18 11.19
CA LEU A 110 -9.04 7.51 11.33
C LEU A 110 -8.66 8.22 12.65
N LYS A 111 -8.45 7.49 13.75
CA LYS A 111 -8.05 8.09 15.04
C LYS A 111 -6.63 8.65 15.03
N HIS A 112 -5.79 8.10 14.17
CA HIS A 112 -4.36 8.45 14.08
C HIS A 112 -4.05 9.55 13.07
N VAL A 113 -5.08 10.10 12.39
CA VAL A 113 -4.90 11.27 11.51
C VAL A 113 -4.70 12.51 12.36
N MET A 114 -3.59 13.23 12.14
CA MET A 114 -3.33 14.49 12.85
C MET A 114 -4.28 15.61 12.37
N PRO A 115 -4.45 16.70 13.15
CA PRO A 115 -5.16 17.89 12.65
C PRO A 115 -4.56 18.41 11.34
N GLY A 116 -5.41 18.68 10.35
CA GLY A 116 -5.03 19.03 8.98
C GLY A 116 -4.58 17.85 8.12
N GLY A 117 -4.60 16.64 8.67
CA GLY A 117 -4.12 15.43 7.99
C GLY A 117 -5.13 14.80 7.01
N THR A 118 -4.66 13.82 6.28
CA THR A 118 -5.44 13.13 5.25
C THR A 118 -5.51 11.63 5.53
N PHE A 119 -6.73 11.08 5.46
CA PHE A 119 -6.98 9.64 5.41
C PHE A 119 -7.30 9.20 3.98
N LEU A 120 -6.55 8.23 3.47
CA LEU A 120 -6.82 7.61 2.17
C LEU A 120 -7.43 6.22 2.35
N GLN A 121 -8.67 6.05 1.89
CA GLN A 121 -9.29 4.74 1.69
C GLN A 121 -8.82 4.17 0.36
N PHE A 122 -7.83 3.27 0.42
CA PHE A 122 -7.27 2.60 -0.75
C PHE A 122 -7.64 1.11 -0.78
N GLY A 123 -7.70 0.46 0.38
CA GLY A 123 -8.16 -0.92 0.52
C GLY A 123 -9.65 -1.07 0.18
N VAL A 124 -10.00 -2.19 -0.45
CA VAL A 124 -11.39 -2.48 -0.84
C VAL A 124 -12.12 -3.13 0.34
N ALA A 125 -13.00 -2.36 0.97
CA ALA A 125 -13.90 -2.90 1.99
C ALA A 125 -15.07 -3.65 1.35
N ASN A 126 -15.78 -4.48 2.15
CA ASN A 126 -17.03 -5.09 1.71
C ASN A 126 -18.04 -3.97 1.36
N GLN A 127 -18.83 -4.18 0.31
CA GLN A 127 -19.79 -3.19 -0.18
C GLN A 127 -20.79 -2.73 0.91
N ASP A 128 -21.16 -3.61 1.81
CA ASP A 128 -22.10 -3.30 2.91
C ASP A 128 -21.40 -2.81 4.18
N ALA A 129 -20.07 -2.70 4.18
CA ALA A 129 -19.31 -2.23 5.33
C ALA A 129 -19.63 -0.76 5.63
N LYS A 130 -19.75 -0.46 6.94
CA LYS A 130 -20.04 0.90 7.40
C LYS A 130 -19.06 1.29 8.50
N VAL A 131 -18.63 2.55 8.45
CA VAL A 131 -17.81 3.20 9.47
C VAL A 131 -18.53 4.46 9.93
N GLU A 132 -18.74 4.60 11.22
CA GLU A 132 -19.29 5.82 11.82
C GLU A 132 -18.16 6.85 11.96
N ILE A 133 -18.45 8.07 11.58
CA ILE A 133 -17.52 9.21 11.67
C ILE A 133 -18.27 10.37 12.34
N GLU A 134 -17.63 11.02 13.30
CA GLU A 134 -18.17 12.20 13.95
C GLU A 134 -17.96 13.45 13.08
N PRO A 135 -19.02 14.13 12.59
CA PRO A 135 -18.87 15.33 11.75
C PRO A 135 -18.11 16.45 12.45
N PHE A 136 -18.30 16.61 13.76
CA PHE A 136 -17.59 17.61 14.54
C PHE A 136 -16.07 17.37 14.57
N TRP A 137 -15.63 16.09 14.61
CA TRP A 137 -14.22 15.74 14.54
C TRP A 137 -13.59 16.15 13.21
N ILE A 138 -14.28 15.92 12.07
CA ILE A 138 -13.82 16.37 10.75
C ILE A 138 -13.65 17.88 10.71
N TYR A 139 -14.69 18.62 11.17
CA TYR A 139 -14.68 20.08 11.19
C TYR A 139 -13.57 20.64 12.09
N ASN A 140 -13.53 20.15 13.34
CA ASN A 140 -12.64 20.71 14.36
C ASN A 140 -11.16 20.41 14.12
N LYS A 141 -10.86 19.31 13.46
CA LYS A 141 -9.48 18.88 13.13
C LYS A 141 -9.11 19.12 11.66
N GLU A 142 -9.99 19.69 10.86
CA GLU A 142 -9.76 19.95 9.42
C GLU A 142 -9.32 18.69 8.66
N ILE A 143 -9.98 17.54 8.93
CA ILE A 143 -9.60 16.23 8.37
C ILE A 143 -10.06 16.12 6.92
N THR A 144 -9.16 15.67 6.06
CA THR A 144 -9.49 15.24 4.70
C THR A 144 -9.65 13.73 4.64
N ILE A 145 -10.77 13.24 4.08
CA ILE A 145 -10.98 11.83 3.78
C ILE A 145 -11.16 11.69 2.28
N VAL A 146 -10.30 10.88 1.65
CA VAL A 146 -10.33 10.65 0.20
C VAL A 146 -10.37 9.17 -0.12
N GLY A 147 -10.91 8.83 -1.29
CA GLY A 147 -10.88 7.48 -1.82
C GLY A 147 -10.09 7.40 -3.11
N SER A 148 -9.62 6.22 -3.46
CA SER A 148 -8.99 5.95 -4.74
C SER A 148 -9.53 4.67 -5.35
N MET A 149 -9.86 4.73 -6.64
CA MET A 149 -10.35 3.58 -7.41
C MET A 149 -9.47 3.36 -8.64
N ALA A 150 -8.85 2.19 -8.66
CA ALA A 150 -8.09 1.62 -9.79
C ALA A 150 -7.14 2.61 -10.51
N VAL A 151 -7.12 2.54 -11.84
CA VAL A 151 -6.19 3.26 -12.71
C VAL A 151 -6.92 4.40 -13.41
N LEU A 152 -6.42 5.62 -13.28
CA LEU A 152 -6.87 6.76 -14.05
C LEU A 152 -5.65 7.57 -14.49
N GLN A 153 -5.25 7.43 -15.76
CA GLN A 153 -4.10 8.13 -16.37
C GLN A 153 -2.77 8.00 -15.58
N SER A 154 -2.62 6.92 -14.80
CA SER A 154 -1.46 6.68 -13.95
C SER A 154 -0.50 5.62 -14.51
N PHE A 155 -0.93 4.85 -15.53
CA PHE A 155 -0.17 3.68 -16.00
C PHE A 155 1.19 4.06 -16.60
N ASP A 156 1.28 5.10 -17.44
CA ASP A 156 2.54 5.51 -18.05
C ASP A 156 3.55 5.95 -16.99
N ARG A 157 3.09 6.68 -15.97
CA ARG A 157 3.94 7.07 -14.82
C ARG A 157 4.40 5.87 -14.00
N ALA A 158 3.55 4.86 -13.86
CA ALA A 158 3.92 3.61 -13.18
C ALA A 158 4.98 2.84 -13.98
N VAL A 159 4.93 2.85 -15.32
CA VAL A 159 5.98 2.27 -16.18
C VAL A 159 7.31 2.97 -15.93
N GLU A 160 7.33 4.31 -15.89
CA GLU A 160 8.56 5.09 -15.64
C GLU A 160 9.11 4.81 -14.24
N LEU A 161 8.27 4.82 -13.21
CA LEU A 161 8.68 4.52 -11.82
C LEU A 161 9.23 3.09 -11.71
N PHE A 162 8.58 2.13 -12.37
CA PHE A 162 9.03 0.75 -12.38
C PHE A 162 10.39 0.61 -13.07
N ALA A 163 10.57 1.25 -14.25
CA ALA A 163 11.83 1.24 -15.00
C ALA A 163 12.97 1.89 -14.20
N ASN A 164 12.66 2.89 -13.38
CA ASN A 164 13.63 3.54 -12.48
C ASN A 164 13.88 2.79 -11.17
N GLY A 165 13.36 1.56 -11.02
CA GLY A 165 13.67 0.68 -9.89
C GLY A 165 13.03 1.09 -8.57
N VAL A 166 11.87 1.76 -8.59
CA VAL A 166 11.14 2.14 -7.37
C VAL A 166 10.72 0.92 -6.54
N LEU A 167 10.53 -0.23 -7.18
CA LEU A 167 10.17 -1.47 -6.52
C LEU A 167 11.31 -2.48 -6.50
N ASN A 168 11.58 -3.08 -5.35
CA ASN A 168 12.38 -4.29 -5.29
C ASN A 168 11.50 -5.49 -5.68
N THR A 169 11.51 -5.85 -6.96
CA THR A 169 10.63 -6.88 -7.53
C THR A 169 10.92 -8.27 -6.98
N GLU A 170 12.17 -8.57 -6.65
CA GLU A 170 12.57 -9.86 -6.08
C GLU A 170 11.98 -10.07 -4.67
N VAL A 171 11.90 -9.01 -3.87
CA VAL A 171 11.28 -9.08 -2.56
C VAL A 171 9.75 -9.10 -2.68
N MET A 172 9.17 -8.37 -3.63
CA MET A 172 7.72 -8.24 -3.76
C MET A 172 7.05 -9.47 -4.40
N ILE A 173 7.71 -10.14 -5.34
CA ILE A 173 7.21 -11.37 -5.95
C ILE A 173 7.70 -12.55 -5.12
N SER A 174 6.79 -13.16 -4.36
CA SER A 174 7.14 -14.30 -3.49
C SER A 174 7.14 -15.64 -4.22
N ASP A 175 6.27 -15.79 -5.22
CA ASP A 175 6.03 -17.09 -5.84
C ASP A 175 5.86 -16.93 -7.35
N ARG A 176 6.48 -17.86 -8.08
CA ARG A 176 6.40 -17.96 -9.54
C ARG A 176 5.99 -19.38 -9.90
N TYR A 177 4.94 -19.50 -10.70
CA TYR A 177 4.42 -20.79 -11.17
C TYR A 177 4.35 -20.80 -12.69
N PRO A 178 4.68 -21.90 -13.36
CA PRO A 178 4.37 -22.08 -14.77
C PRO A 178 2.85 -22.23 -14.97
N LEU A 179 2.37 -22.04 -16.18
CA LEU A 179 0.94 -22.03 -16.48
C LEU A 179 0.24 -23.35 -16.15
N ASP A 180 0.91 -24.48 -16.34
CA ASP A 180 0.39 -25.82 -15.99
C ASP A 180 0.20 -26.05 -14.48
N GLN A 181 0.79 -25.18 -13.64
CA GLN A 181 0.61 -25.18 -12.19
C GLN A 181 -0.35 -24.09 -11.69
N TYR A 182 -1.23 -23.56 -12.55
CA TYR A 182 -2.16 -22.48 -12.19
C TYR A 182 -3.04 -22.81 -10.98
N GLU A 183 -3.54 -24.05 -10.89
CA GLU A 183 -4.36 -24.52 -9.75
C GLU A 183 -3.59 -24.45 -8.41
N GLN A 184 -2.29 -24.76 -8.44
CA GLN A 184 -1.42 -24.69 -7.27
C GLN A 184 -1.18 -23.22 -6.88
N ALA A 185 -0.92 -22.34 -7.87
CA ALA A 185 -0.78 -20.92 -7.66
C ALA A 185 -2.04 -20.32 -7.00
N LEU A 186 -3.22 -20.68 -7.51
CA LEU A 186 -4.50 -20.23 -6.98
C LEU A 186 -4.73 -20.74 -5.54
N SER A 187 -4.37 -21.98 -5.27
CA SER A 187 -4.48 -22.57 -3.93
C SER A 187 -3.55 -21.88 -2.92
N ALA A 188 -2.31 -21.60 -3.31
CA ALA A 188 -1.36 -20.85 -2.48
C ALA A 188 -1.86 -19.40 -2.18
N PHE A 189 -2.39 -18.72 -3.19
CA PHE A 189 -2.99 -17.40 -3.04
C PHE A 189 -4.18 -17.42 -2.09
N LYS A 190 -5.12 -18.36 -2.25
CA LYS A 190 -6.30 -18.51 -1.36
C LYS A 190 -5.90 -18.82 0.08
N ALA A 191 -4.81 -19.54 0.29
CA ALA A 191 -4.26 -19.82 1.62
C ALA A 191 -3.57 -18.61 2.26
N GLY A 192 -3.52 -17.45 1.58
CA GLY A 192 -2.86 -16.24 2.07
C GLY A 192 -1.35 -16.35 2.19
N LYS A 193 -0.75 -17.33 1.53
CA LYS A 193 0.70 -17.52 1.48
C LYS A 193 1.33 -16.53 0.50
N GLY A 194 2.51 -16.05 0.86
CA GLY A 194 3.26 -15.16 0.01
C GLY A 194 2.72 -13.72 -0.06
N ARG A 195 3.24 -12.95 -1.01
CA ARG A 195 2.91 -11.53 -1.25
C ARG A 195 2.25 -11.34 -2.61
N LYS A 196 3.02 -11.54 -3.65
CA LYS A 196 2.54 -11.54 -5.03
C LYS A 196 2.93 -12.85 -5.70
N THR A 197 1.93 -13.65 -6.01
CA THR A 197 2.07 -14.85 -6.84
C THR A 197 1.91 -14.45 -8.29
N ILE A 198 2.82 -14.87 -9.15
CA ILE A 198 2.72 -14.69 -10.60
C ILE A 198 2.70 -16.03 -11.32
N VAL A 199 2.01 -16.06 -12.45
CA VAL A 199 1.99 -17.22 -13.36
C VAL A 199 2.73 -16.83 -14.64
N LEU A 200 3.67 -17.66 -15.04
CA LEU A 200 4.51 -17.46 -16.22
C LEU A 200 3.95 -18.31 -17.38
N PRO A 201 3.42 -17.68 -18.44
CA PRO A 201 2.80 -18.44 -19.54
C PRO A 201 3.75 -19.36 -20.31
N ASN A 202 5.02 -18.99 -20.33
CA ASN A 202 6.05 -19.68 -21.12
C ASN A 202 7.11 -20.41 -20.26
N GLY A 203 6.83 -20.64 -18.97
CA GLY A 203 7.72 -21.38 -18.05
C GLY A 203 8.80 -20.53 -17.41
#